data_f2b4293a22e048a72e84b74d8cb1c771
#
_entry.id   f2b4293a22e048a72e84b74d8cb1c771
#
_cell.length_a   1.000
_cell.length_b   1.000
_cell.length_c   1.000
_cell.angle_alpha   90.00
_cell.angle_beta   90.00
_cell.angle_gamma   90.00
#
_symmetry.space_group_name_H-M   'P 1'
#
loop_
_entity.id
_entity.type
_entity.pdbx_description
1 polymer ?
#
loop_
_entity_poly.entity_id
_entity_poly.type
_entity_poly.pdbx_seq_one_letter_code
_entity_poly.pdbx_strand_id
1 'polypeptide(L)'
;RKFTAEEIKQAGLSAQRYRGTGDMFRGRLMIPLQDAQGRVVGFTARLLKDVKDAPKYINTPQTLLYDKSRHVYGLHLAKDAIRRSQFVVLVEGNLDVISSHQAGVRQVVATAGTALTEQNLKALSRFTDDIRLCFDADRAGIAATERAIPIASKVGVSLSILTIPS
;
A
#
# COMPACT_ATOMS: atom_id res chain seq x y z
N ARG A 1 -25.21 -9.19 -10.22
CA ARG A 1 -25.43 -9.78 -8.88
C ARG A 1 -25.91 -8.67 -7.96
N LYS A 2 -26.94 -8.96 -7.13
CA LYS A 2 -27.39 -8.01 -6.12
C LYS A 2 -26.72 -8.38 -4.80
N PHE A 3 -25.93 -7.44 -4.25
CA PHE A 3 -25.38 -7.56 -2.91
C PHE A 3 -26.29 -6.84 -1.92
N THR A 4 -26.36 -7.33 -0.69
CA THR A 4 -27.09 -6.69 0.40
C THR A 4 -26.35 -5.43 0.88
N ALA A 5 -27.06 -4.51 1.52
CA ALA A 5 -26.45 -3.31 2.12
C ALA A 5 -25.39 -3.68 3.18
N GLU A 6 -25.61 -4.77 3.91
CA GLU A 6 -24.68 -5.25 4.92
C GLU A 6 -23.38 -5.80 4.28
N GLU A 7 -23.46 -6.59 3.21
CA GLU A 7 -22.29 -7.07 2.49
C GLU A 7 -21.46 -5.91 1.91
N ILE A 8 -22.12 -4.89 1.36
CA ILE A 8 -21.46 -3.68 0.83
C ILE A 8 -20.73 -2.93 1.96
N LYS A 9 -21.35 -2.82 3.13
CA LYS A 9 -20.76 -2.19 4.32
C LYS A 9 -19.57 -3.00 4.85
N GLN A 10 -19.72 -4.31 4.99
CA GLN A 10 -18.63 -5.21 5.45
C GLN A 10 -17.44 -5.22 4.50
N ALA A 11 -17.65 -5.05 3.20
CA ALA A 11 -16.61 -4.87 2.21
C ALA A 11 -15.94 -3.48 2.25
N GLY A 12 -16.40 -2.55 3.11
CA GLY A 12 -15.87 -1.21 3.22
C GLY A 12 -16.14 -0.32 2.01
N LEU A 13 -17.23 -0.57 1.27
CA LEU A 13 -17.61 0.17 0.07
C LEU A 13 -18.67 1.27 0.36
N SER A 14 -19.28 1.27 1.53
CA SER A 14 -20.21 2.29 1.96
C SER A 14 -19.81 2.97 3.26
N ALA A 15 -20.23 4.22 3.42
CA ALA A 15 -19.98 5.02 4.61
C ALA A 15 -21.29 5.67 5.10
N GLN A 16 -21.41 5.81 6.42
CA GLN A 16 -22.50 6.55 7.03
C GLN A 16 -22.34 8.05 6.72
N ARG A 17 -23.41 8.68 6.27
CA ARG A 17 -23.49 10.10 5.95
C ARG A 17 -24.70 10.71 6.66
N TYR A 18 -24.78 12.04 6.70
CA TYR A 18 -25.87 12.78 7.35
C TYR A 18 -27.28 12.35 6.85
N ARG A 19 -27.41 12.02 5.55
CA ARG A 19 -28.69 11.58 4.92
C ARG A 19 -28.75 10.07 4.70
N GLY A 20 -28.07 9.25 5.52
CA GLY A 20 -28.08 7.79 5.40
C GLY A 20 -26.77 7.22 4.88
N THR A 21 -26.79 5.98 4.41
CA THR A 21 -25.61 5.27 3.88
C THR A 21 -25.37 5.66 2.42
N GLY A 22 -24.13 5.95 2.06
CA GLY A 22 -23.73 6.30 0.70
C GLY A 22 -22.41 5.66 0.28
N ASP A 23 -22.06 5.79 -0.99
CA ASP A 23 -20.80 5.33 -1.55
C ASP A 23 -19.61 5.99 -0.82
N MET A 24 -18.66 5.17 -0.36
CA MET A 24 -17.47 5.62 0.35
C MET A 24 -16.53 6.42 -0.56
N PHE A 25 -16.41 6.03 -1.82
CA PHE A 25 -15.38 6.50 -2.75
C PHE A 25 -15.90 7.50 -3.80
N ARG A 26 -17.01 8.16 -3.54
CA ARG A 26 -17.65 9.08 -4.48
C ARG A 26 -16.71 10.18 -4.97
N GLY A 27 -16.65 10.38 -6.30
CA GLY A 27 -15.85 11.43 -6.95
C GLY A 27 -14.35 11.17 -6.92
N ARG A 28 -13.93 9.90 -6.89
CA ARG A 28 -12.53 9.49 -6.77
C ARG A 28 -12.10 8.51 -7.85
N LEU A 29 -10.82 8.57 -8.20
CA LEU A 29 -10.16 7.52 -8.95
C LEU A 29 -9.91 6.34 -8.01
N MET A 30 -10.46 5.18 -8.37
CA MET A 30 -10.32 3.94 -7.60
C MET A 30 -9.09 3.16 -8.03
N ILE A 31 -8.27 2.76 -7.05
CA ILE A 31 -7.10 1.90 -7.24
C ILE A 31 -7.34 0.64 -6.40
N PRO A 32 -7.44 -0.56 -7.02
CA PRO A 32 -7.69 -1.79 -6.28
C PRO A 32 -6.48 -2.16 -5.42
N LEU A 33 -6.74 -2.56 -4.20
CA LEU A 33 -5.79 -3.18 -3.30
C LEU A 33 -5.94 -4.70 -3.44
N GLN A 34 -4.86 -5.37 -3.83
CA GLN A 34 -4.88 -6.80 -4.12
C GLN A 34 -3.95 -7.55 -3.18
N ASP A 35 -4.39 -8.70 -2.71
CA ASP A 35 -3.55 -9.60 -1.92
C ASP A 35 -2.42 -10.23 -2.76
N ALA A 36 -1.55 -11.03 -2.13
CA ALA A 36 -0.43 -11.67 -2.81
C ALA A 36 -0.85 -12.67 -3.91
N GLN A 37 -2.12 -13.05 -3.98
CA GLN A 37 -2.71 -13.88 -5.02
C GLN A 37 -3.39 -13.08 -6.14
N GLY A 38 -3.44 -11.75 -6.03
CA GLY A 38 -4.06 -10.85 -7.01
C GLY A 38 -5.58 -10.67 -6.82
N ARG A 39 -6.16 -11.15 -5.70
CA ARG A 39 -7.58 -10.96 -5.40
C ARG A 39 -7.79 -9.57 -4.80
N VAL A 40 -8.81 -8.85 -5.27
CA VAL A 40 -9.16 -7.53 -4.74
C VAL A 40 -9.71 -7.68 -3.32
N VAL A 41 -9.07 -7.04 -2.35
CA VAL A 41 -9.43 -7.06 -0.93
C VAL A 41 -9.90 -5.70 -0.42
N GLY A 42 -9.71 -4.64 -1.19
CA GLY A 42 -10.10 -3.28 -0.87
C GLY A 42 -9.71 -2.30 -1.96
N PHE A 43 -9.78 -1.04 -1.65
CA PHE A 43 -9.44 0.05 -2.57
C PHE A 43 -8.74 1.18 -1.83
N THR A 44 -7.81 1.84 -2.50
CA THR A 44 -7.43 3.22 -2.23
C THR A 44 -8.05 4.11 -3.29
N ALA A 45 -8.39 5.34 -2.94
CA ALA A 45 -9.03 6.22 -3.89
C ALA A 45 -8.53 7.66 -3.75
N ARG A 46 -8.09 8.22 -4.87
CA ARG A 46 -7.60 9.59 -4.99
C ARG A 46 -8.71 10.52 -5.46
N LEU A 47 -8.84 11.68 -4.83
CA LEU A 47 -9.78 12.70 -5.25
C LEU A 47 -9.50 13.16 -6.69
N LEU A 48 -10.52 13.23 -7.54
CA LEU A 48 -10.38 13.65 -8.95
C LEU A 48 -10.32 15.16 -9.10
N LYS A 49 -10.99 15.89 -8.21
CA LYS A 49 -11.00 17.35 -8.17
C LYS A 49 -10.77 17.77 -6.72
N ASP A 50 -9.98 18.81 -6.51
CA ASP A 50 -9.77 19.35 -5.18
C ASP A 50 -11.09 19.83 -4.57
N VAL A 51 -11.41 19.32 -3.41
CA VAL A 51 -12.58 19.67 -2.61
C VAL A 51 -12.08 20.12 -1.25
N LYS A 52 -12.50 21.32 -0.85
CA LYS A 52 -12.10 21.90 0.43
C LYS A 52 -12.42 20.92 1.57
N ASP A 53 -11.49 20.76 2.48
CA ASP A 53 -11.58 19.89 3.67
C ASP A 53 -11.77 18.39 3.38
N ALA A 54 -11.62 17.94 2.13
CA ALA A 54 -11.67 16.52 1.78
C ALA A 54 -10.25 15.92 1.70
N PRO A 55 -10.00 14.74 2.30
CA PRO A 55 -8.69 14.10 2.21
C PRO A 55 -8.40 13.70 0.76
N LYS A 56 -7.17 14.01 0.30
CA LYS A 56 -6.69 13.70 -1.06
C LYS A 56 -6.80 12.20 -1.37
N TYR A 57 -6.46 11.35 -0.41
CA TYR A 57 -6.59 9.89 -0.48
C TYR A 57 -7.46 9.35 0.64
N ILE A 58 -8.24 8.33 0.32
CA ILE A 58 -8.94 7.50 1.30
C ILE A 58 -8.70 6.03 0.96
N ASN A 59 -8.61 5.19 1.99
CA ASN A 59 -8.45 3.75 1.86
C ASN A 59 -9.68 3.03 2.42
N THR A 60 -9.95 1.83 1.91
CA THR A 60 -10.85 0.89 2.57
C THR A 60 -10.47 0.78 4.05
N PRO A 61 -11.41 0.87 4.98
CA PRO A 61 -11.14 0.64 6.41
C PRO A 61 -10.73 -0.81 6.65
N GLN A 62 -10.32 -1.13 7.88
CA GLN A 62 -10.13 -2.52 8.28
C GLN A 62 -11.42 -3.31 8.05
N THR A 63 -11.33 -4.43 7.33
CA THR A 63 -12.45 -5.34 7.03
C THR A 63 -12.06 -6.79 7.27
N LEU A 64 -12.98 -7.72 7.06
CA LEU A 64 -12.67 -9.16 7.09
C LEU A 64 -11.69 -9.57 5.97
N LEU A 65 -11.65 -8.81 4.87
CA LEU A 65 -10.80 -9.09 3.70
C LEU A 65 -9.51 -8.28 3.67
N TYR A 66 -9.50 -7.09 4.28
CA TYR A 66 -8.41 -6.13 4.20
C TYR A 66 -7.83 -5.79 5.56
N ASP A 67 -6.57 -6.14 5.75
CA ASP A 67 -5.78 -5.79 6.93
C ASP A 67 -4.63 -4.86 6.51
N LYS A 68 -4.73 -3.59 6.92
CA LYS A 68 -3.74 -2.54 6.61
C LYS A 68 -2.35 -2.89 7.11
N SER A 69 -2.24 -3.56 8.26
CA SER A 69 -0.96 -3.88 8.88
C SER A 69 -0.18 -4.96 8.13
N ARG A 70 -0.86 -5.73 7.29
CA ARG A 70 -0.31 -6.85 6.53
C ARG A 70 -0.20 -6.59 5.04
N HIS A 71 -0.94 -5.59 4.57
CA HIS A 71 -1.04 -5.34 3.13
C HIS A 71 0.25 -4.74 2.57
N VAL A 72 0.75 -5.33 1.49
CA VAL A 72 1.85 -4.81 0.68
C VAL A 72 1.32 -4.61 -0.74
N TYR A 73 1.20 -3.35 -1.14
CA TYR A 73 0.67 -2.98 -2.45
C TYR A 73 1.62 -3.39 -3.58
N GLY A 74 1.07 -3.98 -4.62
CA GLY A 74 1.82 -4.40 -5.81
C GLY A 74 2.55 -5.73 -5.67
N LEU A 75 2.56 -6.37 -4.50
CA LEU A 75 3.32 -7.60 -4.24
C LEU A 75 2.97 -8.73 -5.22
N HIS A 76 1.69 -8.90 -5.58
CA HIS A 76 1.25 -9.94 -6.54
C HIS A 76 1.88 -9.80 -7.93
N LEU A 77 2.20 -8.56 -8.36
CA LEU A 77 2.89 -8.27 -9.62
C LEU A 77 4.41 -8.29 -9.48
N ALA A 78 4.92 -7.93 -8.30
CA ALA A 78 6.35 -7.74 -8.05
C ALA A 78 7.09 -9.05 -7.72
N LYS A 79 6.41 -10.05 -7.15
CA LYS A 79 7.02 -11.25 -6.55
C LYS A 79 8.03 -11.97 -7.45
N ASP A 80 7.75 -12.10 -8.74
CA ASP A 80 8.65 -12.79 -9.67
C ASP A 80 9.85 -11.91 -10.05
N ALA A 81 9.66 -10.59 -10.13
CA ALA A 81 10.77 -9.65 -10.32
C ALA A 81 11.68 -9.61 -9.09
N ILE A 82 11.10 -9.61 -7.87
CA ILE A 82 11.86 -9.67 -6.62
C ILE A 82 12.71 -10.93 -6.55
N ARG A 83 12.16 -12.10 -6.87
CA ARG A 83 12.92 -13.36 -6.90
C ARG A 83 14.07 -13.35 -7.89
N ARG A 84 13.87 -12.76 -9.07
CA ARG A 84 14.94 -12.66 -10.08
C ARG A 84 16.03 -11.66 -9.71
N SER A 85 15.65 -10.50 -9.17
CA SER A 85 16.59 -9.45 -8.79
C SER A 85 17.25 -9.69 -7.44
N GLN A 86 16.66 -10.56 -6.61
CA GLN A 86 17.09 -10.86 -5.24
C GLN A 86 17.04 -9.64 -4.29
N PHE A 87 16.29 -8.61 -4.64
CA PHE A 87 15.97 -7.48 -3.76
C PHE A 87 14.57 -6.93 -4.05
N VAL A 88 14.02 -6.19 -3.11
CA VAL A 88 12.78 -5.44 -3.24
C VAL A 88 13.00 -3.97 -2.91
N VAL A 89 12.38 -3.08 -3.67
CA VAL A 89 12.32 -1.65 -3.34
C VAL A 89 10.97 -1.35 -2.71
N LEU A 90 11.00 -0.78 -1.51
CA LEU A 90 9.81 -0.37 -0.77
C LEU A 90 9.67 1.15 -0.82
N VAL A 91 8.58 1.61 -1.43
CA VAL A 91 8.21 3.03 -1.54
C VAL A 91 7.00 3.35 -0.65
N GLU A 92 6.65 4.63 -0.50
CA GLU A 92 5.54 5.05 0.36
C GLU A 92 4.18 4.90 -0.31
N GLY A 93 4.08 5.29 -1.57
CA GLY A 93 2.81 5.47 -2.26
C GLY A 93 2.49 4.41 -3.32
N ASN A 94 1.19 4.16 -3.49
CA ASN A 94 0.71 3.23 -4.53
C ASN A 94 1.00 3.74 -5.95
N LEU A 95 0.99 5.08 -6.14
CA LEU A 95 1.29 5.67 -7.45
C LEU A 95 2.76 5.50 -7.83
N ASP A 96 3.67 5.50 -6.85
CA ASP A 96 5.09 5.29 -7.10
C ASP A 96 5.35 3.87 -7.61
N VAL A 97 4.61 2.89 -7.04
CA VAL A 97 4.64 1.50 -7.56
C VAL A 97 4.11 1.44 -8.99
N ILE A 98 2.98 2.08 -9.27
CA ILE A 98 2.39 2.08 -10.61
C ILE A 98 3.36 2.70 -11.62
N SER A 99 3.92 3.87 -11.32
CA SER A 99 4.88 4.56 -12.18
C SER A 99 6.16 3.74 -12.40
N SER A 100 6.70 3.13 -11.34
CA SER A 100 7.87 2.27 -11.42
C SER A 100 7.61 1.05 -12.31
N HIS A 101 6.48 0.37 -12.12
CA HIS A 101 6.11 -0.79 -12.95
C HIS A 101 5.88 -0.41 -14.42
N GLN A 102 5.31 0.77 -14.71
CA GLN A 102 5.18 1.29 -16.07
C GLN A 102 6.55 1.60 -16.70
N ALA A 103 7.51 2.05 -15.91
CA ALA A 103 8.89 2.28 -16.34
C ALA A 103 9.73 0.98 -16.43
N GLY A 104 9.14 -0.19 -16.15
CA GLY A 104 9.80 -1.49 -16.23
C GLY A 104 10.50 -1.95 -14.94
N VAL A 105 10.52 -1.12 -13.88
CA VAL A 105 11.10 -1.47 -12.57
C VAL A 105 10.04 -2.19 -11.74
N ARG A 106 9.98 -3.50 -11.85
CA ARG A 106 8.85 -4.31 -11.33
C ARG A 106 9.03 -4.86 -9.92
N GLN A 107 10.23 -4.80 -9.34
CA GLN A 107 10.52 -5.23 -7.96
C GLN A 107 10.19 -4.15 -6.92
N VAL A 108 9.27 -3.24 -7.24
CA VAL A 108 8.82 -2.14 -6.38
C VAL A 108 7.47 -2.46 -5.76
N VAL A 109 7.32 -2.22 -4.46
CA VAL A 109 6.09 -2.39 -3.67
C VAL A 109 5.91 -1.23 -2.71
N ALA A 110 4.71 -1.07 -2.12
CA ALA A 110 4.45 -0.02 -1.13
C ALA A 110 3.68 -0.49 0.10
N THR A 111 3.79 0.28 1.19
CA THR A 111 2.97 0.11 2.41
C THR A 111 1.57 0.71 2.29
N ALA A 112 1.25 1.29 1.15
CA ALA A 112 -0.07 1.86 0.83
C ALA A 112 -0.53 2.97 1.79
N GLY A 113 0.36 3.88 2.17
CA GLY A 113 0.05 5.01 3.04
C GLY A 113 -0.14 4.64 4.51
N THR A 114 0.49 3.57 4.94
CA THR A 114 0.56 3.13 6.35
C THR A 114 2.02 3.05 6.80
N ALA A 115 2.26 3.14 8.10
CA ALA A 115 3.59 2.87 8.63
C ALA A 115 4.03 1.43 8.33
N LEU A 116 5.31 1.24 8.05
CA LEU A 116 5.91 -0.08 7.87
C LEU A 116 5.75 -0.92 9.14
N THR A 117 5.32 -2.15 8.98
CA THR A 117 5.11 -3.10 10.08
C THR A 117 6.03 -4.31 9.97
N GLU A 118 6.21 -5.02 11.08
CA GLU A 118 6.88 -6.31 11.12
C GLU A 118 6.23 -7.33 10.16
N GLN A 119 4.90 -7.27 10.01
CA GLN A 119 4.15 -8.18 9.14
C GLN A 119 4.40 -7.88 7.65
N ASN A 120 4.58 -6.59 7.28
CA ASN A 120 4.99 -6.24 5.92
C ASN A 120 6.38 -6.82 5.61
N LEU A 121 7.37 -6.63 6.50
CA LEU A 121 8.71 -7.18 6.30
C LEU A 121 8.71 -8.71 6.26
N LYS A 122 7.97 -9.38 7.13
CA LYS A 122 7.79 -10.85 7.09
C LYS A 122 7.10 -11.35 5.82
N ALA A 123 6.22 -10.54 5.21
CA ALA A 123 5.63 -10.90 3.92
C ALA A 123 6.65 -10.80 2.78
N LEU A 124 7.55 -9.81 2.82
CA LEU A 124 8.62 -9.60 1.85
C LEU A 124 9.76 -10.59 2.01
N SER A 125 10.14 -10.94 3.24
CA SER A 125 11.25 -11.86 3.52
C SER A 125 11.04 -13.29 2.97
N ARG A 126 9.81 -13.63 2.60
CA ARG A 126 9.51 -14.88 1.85
C ARG A 126 10.07 -14.89 0.43
N PHE A 127 10.49 -13.74 -0.09
CA PHE A 127 10.95 -13.58 -1.47
C PHE A 127 12.40 -13.13 -1.54
N THR A 128 12.87 -12.33 -0.57
CA THR A 128 14.24 -11.82 -0.45
C THR A 128 14.47 -11.22 0.94
N ASP A 129 15.70 -11.28 1.42
CA ASP A 129 16.11 -10.61 2.66
C ASP A 129 16.73 -9.22 2.40
N ASP A 130 16.99 -8.84 1.14
CA ASP A 130 17.49 -7.50 0.75
C ASP A 130 16.32 -6.56 0.48
N ILE A 131 16.01 -5.69 1.45
CA ILE A 131 14.94 -4.70 1.38
C ILE A 131 15.55 -3.31 1.28
N ARG A 132 15.19 -2.57 0.25
CA ARG A 132 15.70 -1.24 -0.06
C ARG A 132 14.59 -0.21 0.08
N LEU A 133 14.69 0.68 1.07
CA LEU A 133 13.74 1.77 1.26
C LEU A 133 14.04 2.89 0.28
N CYS A 134 13.02 3.36 -0.42
CA CYS A 134 13.07 4.54 -1.28
C CYS A 134 11.89 5.44 -0.88
N PHE A 135 12.04 6.10 0.27
CA PHE A 135 11.06 7.01 0.82
C PHE A 135 11.39 8.46 0.44
N ASP A 136 10.41 9.34 0.54
CA ASP A 136 10.58 10.75 0.23
C ASP A 136 11.68 11.37 1.11
N ALA A 137 12.49 12.27 0.55
CA ALA A 137 13.58 12.94 1.26
C ALA A 137 13.09 14.07 2.21
N ASP A 138 11.82 14.03 2.60
CA ASP A 138 11.22 14.94 3.54
C ASP A 138 11.34 14.43 4.99
N ARG A 139 10.92 15.28 5.94
CA ARG A 139 10.96 14.95 7.37
C ARG A 139 10.16 13.68 7.73
N ALA A 140 9.06 13.42 7.01
CA ALA A 140 8.19 12.27 7.28
C ALA A 140 8.85 10.96 6.80
N GLY A 141 9.46 10.96 5.59
CA GLY A 141 10.18 9.82 5.04
C GLY A 141 11.44 9.47 5.84
N ILE A 142 12.20 10.48 6.30
CA ILE A 142 13.34 10.26 7.21
C ILE A 142 12.88 9.57 8.50
N ALA A 143 11.84 10.10 9.15
CA ALA A 143 11.29 9.49 10.36
C ALA A 143 10.70 8.10 10.13
N ALA A 144 10.15 7.82 8.93
CA ALA A 144 9.68 6.49 8.57
C ALA A 144 10.85 5.50 8.40
N THR A 145 11.94 5.96 7.79
CA THR A 145 13.19 5.19 7.64
C THR A 145 13.79 4.83 9.00
N GLU A 146 13.91 5.78 9.91
CA GLU A 146 14.42 5.53 11.27
C GLU A 146 13.58 4.49 12.03
N ARG A 147 12.27 4.56 11.90
CA ARG A 147 11.35 3.55 12.50
C ARG A 147 11.48 2.17 11.86
N ALA A 148 11.88 2.07 10.60
CA ALA A 148 12.05 0.80 9.89
C ALA A 148 13.25 -0.02 10.40
N ILE A 149 14.33 0.64 10.84
CA ILE A 149 15.57 -0.02 11.26
C ILE A 149 15.36 -1.07 12.37
N PRO A 150 14.75 -0.73 13.53
CA PRO A 150 14.54 -1.72 14.59
C PRO A 150 13.59 -2.85 14.18
N ILE A 151 12.63 -2.57 13.28
CA ILE A 151 11.71 -3.59 12.78
C ILE A 151 12.46 -4.58 11.87
N ALA A 152 13.32 -4.09 10.99
CA ALA A 152 14.14 -4.91 10.10
C ALA A 152 15.10 -5.81 10.89
N SER A 153 15.78 -5.25 11.89
CA SER A 153 16.64 -6.01 12.81
C SER A 153 15.89 -7.13 13.52
N LYS A 154 14.67 -6.85 13.99
CA LYS A 154 13.82 -7.86 14.67
C LYS A 154 13.39 -8.98 13.72
N VAL A 155 13.10 -8.66 12.46
CA VAL A 155 12.70 -9.66 11.44
C VAL A 155 13.90 -10.43 10.89
N GLY A 156 15.12 -9.85 10.98
CA GLY A 156 16.34 -10.45 10.47
C GLY A 156 16.55 -10.22 8.97
N VAL A 157 16.05 -9.09 8.43
CA VAL A 157 16.25 -8.71 7.03
C VAL A 157 17.31 -7.61 6.90
N SER A 158 18.02 -7.60 5.76
CA SER A 158 18.93 -6.52 5.40
C SER A 158 18.15 -5.30 4.93
N LEU A 159 18.46 -4.13 5.47
CA LEU A 159 17.81 -2.88 5.13
C LEU A 159 18.83 -1.89 4.58
N SER A 160 18.58 -1.37 3.39
CA SER A 160 19.36 -0.28 2.80
C SER A 160 18.45 0.87 2.37
N ILE A 161 19.03 2.06 2.17
CA ILE A 161 18.30 3.27 1.79
C ILE A 161 18.72 3.65 0.38
N LEU A 162 17.75 3.86 -0.50
CA LEU A 162 17.94 4.43 -1.82
C LEU A 162 17.54 5.90 -1.81
N THR A 163 18.43 6.76 -2.27
CA THR A 163 18.13 8.17 -2.51
C THR A 163 18.00 8.40 -4.00
N ILE A 164 16.91 9.04 -4.40
CA ILE A 164 16.74 9.48 -5.78
C ILE A 164 17.50 10.82 -5.92
N PRO A 165 18.45 10.95 -6.86
CA PRO A 165 19.09 12.23 -7.13
C PRO A 165 18.04 13.27 -7.53
N SER A 166 18.14 14.47 -6.98
CA SER A 166 17.31 15.64 -7.31
C SER A 166 17.62 16.17 -8.71
#